data_6534b38cc32fae856ce926cedcc4c7be
#
_entry.id   6534b38cc32fae856ce926cedcc4c7be
#
_cell.length_a   1.000
_cell.length_b   1.000
_cell.length_c   1.000
_cell.angle_alpha   90.00
_cell.angle_beta   90.00
_cell.angle_gamma   90.00
#
_symmetry.space_group_name_H-M   'P 1'
#
loop_
_entity.id
_entity.type
_entity.pdbx_description
1 polymer ?
#
loop_
_entity_poly.entity_id
_entity_poly.type
_entity_poly.pdbx_seq_one_letter_code
_entity_poly.pdbx_strand_id
1 'polypeptide(L)'
;MEAQSQSYYAVKPAGICFFLSAVVSILSCNAPKVERYGFLTLLGRDTISIESITRQGNTLTSEEVDRFPGVRIRYTVVNLNDDGSIRHLVMNIHTPSEPSRQRDRKVVADVADNKVHISKTDSTGTVNRDFPTGGSIVVAHVQQMYSLYELYFAAALKRAAASKLAAGSPVQMRQFYIDREFDRFPLGRAAVNPLDSGKIEITHDWLSGTGEAMMDSAGYMLSYSGARTTYDVQVKRLSTPPDLKAIADRFEARETQEGNVKSLSIRDSARIQIGNSIFTVDYGRPLLRGRTLLGDVIPYDRVWRTGANAATQFTTSTQIKLAGMQVPPGTYTLFTAPHTNGVDLIVNKQIGQWGTEYNRSLNLGIARINSEVATTPVEEFTISIIPSDNRHCTLVLEWGSFRWIAPIEVQ
;
A
#
# COMPACT_ATOMS: atom_id res chain seq x y z
N MET A 1 27.55 6.46 -87.75
CA MET A 1 28.46 7.62 -88.03
C MET A 1 29.10 7.85 -86.66
N GLU A 2 30.32 7.22 -86.46
CA GLU A 2 31.59 7.88 -86.65
C GLU A 2 31.68 9.15 -85.81
N ALA A 3 32.66 9.48 -85.02
CA ALA A 3 34.02 8.95 -84.90
C ALA A 3 34.70 9.62 -83.70
N GLN A 4 35.72 8.92 -83.24
CA GLN A 4 37.12 9.34 -82.95
C GLN A 4 37.27 10.22 -81.66
N SER A 5 37.87 9.67 -80.65
CA SER A 5 39.33 9.54 -80.34
C SER A 5 40.06 10.88 -80.24
N GLN A 6 40.61 11.17 -79.11
CA GLN A 6 42.06 11.48 -79.00
C GLN A 6 42.53 11.47 -77.54
N SER A 7 43.59 10.70 -77.33
CA SER A 7 44.43 10.66 -76.14
C SER A 7 45.37 11.87 -76.10
N TYR A 8 45.70 12.38 -74.88
CA TYR A 8 47.04 12.98 -74.68
C TYR A 8 47.56 12.66 -73.26
N TYR A 9 48.86 12.45 -73.27
CA TYR A 9 49.77 11.89 -72.29
C TYR A 9 49.95 12.73 -71.04
N ALA A 10 50.11 12.03 -69.92
CA ALA A 10 51.03 12.14 -68.80
C ALA A 10 51.70 13.48 -68.43
N VAL A 11 51.68 13.78 -67.16
CA VAL A 11 52.85 14.06 -66.29
C VAL A 11 52.48 13.85 -64.84
N LYS A 12 53.31 12.99 -64.16
CA LYS A 12 53.34 12.94 -62.69
C LYS A 12 54.18 14.09 -62.13
N PRO A 13 53.87 14.61 -61.00
CA PRO A 13 54.89 14.77 -59.96
C PRO A 13 54.50 14.06 -58.63
N ALA A 14 55.53 13.57 -57.98
CA ALA A 14 55.57 13.01 -56.67
C ALA A 14 55.31 14.08 -55.64
N GLY A 15 54.63 13.71 -54.55
CA GLY A 15 54.60 14.63 -53.38
C GLY A 15 53.61 14.27 -52.34
N ILE A 16 54.09 13.67 -51.26
CA ILE A 16 53.67 13.79 -49.87
C ILE A 16 52.31 13.22 -49.53
N CYS A 17 52.30 11.98 -49.03
CA CYS A 17 51.20 11.40 -48.19
C CYS A 17 51.12 12.12 -46.85
N PHE A 18 50.14 12.96 -46.68
CA PHE A 18 49.65 13.33 -45.36
C PHE A 18 48.64 12.28 -44.94
N PHE A 19 49.02 11.38 -44.03
CA PHE A 19 48.06 10.56 -43.28
C PHE A 19 47.26 11.46 -42.32
N LEU A 20 46.07 11.91 -42.72
CA LEU A 20 45.07 12.43 -41.82
C LEU A 20 44.45 11.21 -41.11
N SER A 21 44.96 10.88 -39.93
CA SER A 21 44.26 9.95 -39.00
C SER A 21 42.98 10.64 -38.54
N ALA A 22 41.89 10.38 -39.24
CA ALA A 22 40.55 10.70 -38.73
C ALA A 22 40.32 9.78 -37.54
N VAL A 23 40.49 10.31 -36.32
CA VAL A 23 39.98 9.71 -35.10
C VAL A 23 38.47 9.84 -35.19
N VAL A 24 37.81 8.82 -35.72
CA VAL A 24 36.36 8.65 -35.59
C VAL A 24 36.13 8.27 -34.14
N SER A 25 35.86 9.30 -33.31
CA SER A 25 35.28 9.09 -31.97
C SER A 25 33.91 8.48 -32.19
N ILE A 26 33.83 7.17 -32.13
CA ILE A 26 32.54 6.47 -32.02
C ILE A 26 31.99 6.84 -30.66
N LEU A 27 31.19 7.89 -30.62
CA LEU A 27 30.27 8.14 -29.54
C LEU A 27 29.29 6.95 -29.54
N SER A 28 29.64 5.91 -28.80
CA SER A 28 28.73 4.82 -28.47
C SER A 28 27.61 5.45 -27.69
N CYS A 29 26.54 5.83 -28.38
CA CYS A 29 25.27 6.17 -27.74
C CYS A 29 24.74 4.85 -27.18
N ASN A 30 25.15 4.51 -25.94
CA ASN A 30 24.57 3.37 -25.22
C ASN A 30 23.12 3.73 -24.97
N ALA A 31 22.24 3.26 -25.85
CA ALA A 31 20.79 3.34 -25.57
C ALA A 31 20.55 2.70 -24.19
N PRO A 32 19.75 3.32 -23.32
CA PRO A 32 19.49 2.79 -21.99
C PRO A 32 18.96 1.36 -22.11
N LYS A 33 19.58 0.45 -21.36
CA LYS A 33 19.21 -0.97 -21.33
C LYS A 33 17.72 -1.09 -21.02
N VAL A 34 17.01 -1.87 -21.83
CA VAL A 34 15.60 -2.20 -21.59
C VAL A 34 15.53 -3.47 -20.76
N GLU A 35 14.92 -3.40 -19.60
CA GLU A 35 14.69 -4.53 -18.73
C GLU A 35 13.22 -4.88 -18.70
N ARG A 36 12.91 -6.19 -18.78
CA ARG A 36 11.54 -6.72 -18.73
C ARG A 36 11.45 -7.82 -17.70
N TYR A 37 10.46 -7.71 -16.83
CA TYR A 37 10.22 -8.65 -15.75
C TYR A 37 8.75 -8.52 -15.26
N GLY A 38 8.37 -9.25 -14.24
CA GLY A 38 7.05 -9.11 -13.63
C GLY A 38 7.08 -9.34 -12.13
N PHE A 39 5.93 -9.14 -11.50
CA PHE A 39 5.68 -9.55 -10.13
C PHE A 39 4.43 -10.42 -10.04
N LEU A 40 4.52 -11.46 -9.21
CA LEU A 40 3.40 -12.30 -8.80
C LEU A 40 3.10 -12.02 -7.34
N THR A 41 1.86 -11.61 -7.03
CA THR A 41 1.40 -11.35 -5.68
C THR A 41 0.42 -12.43 -5.23
N LEU A 42 0.77 -13.08 -4.14
CA LEU A 42 -0.03 -14.12 -3.49
C LEU A 42 -0.62 -13.61 -2.18
N LEU A 43 -1.88 -13.94 -1.92
CA LEU A 43 -2.55 -13.78 -0.63
C LEU A 43 -2.95 -15.18 -0.16
N GLY A 44 -2.18 -15.75 0.76
CA GLY A 44 -2.24 -17.15 1.09
C GLY A 44 -1.83 -18.00 -0.12
N ARG A 45 -2.75 -18.80 -0.67
CA ARG A 45 -2.53 -19.62 -1.87
C ARG A 45 -3.07 -18.99 -3.16
N ASP A 46 -3.83 -17.89 -3.03
CA ASP A 46 -4.47 -17.26 -4.16
C ASP A 46 -3.57 -16.21 -4.81
N THR A 47 -3.44 -16.26 -6.13
CA THR A 47 -2.89 -15.16 -6.91
C THR A 47 -3.91 -14.04 -6.95
N ILE A 48 -3.53 -12.86 -6.43
CA ILE A 48 -4.40 -11.69 -6.37
C ILE A 48 -3.98 -10.57 -7.32
N SER A 49 -2.70 -10.50 -7.69
CA SER A 49 -2.20 -9.54 -8.68
C SER A 49 -1.02 -10.12 -9.44
N ILE A 50 -0.90 -9.73 -10.70
CA ILE A 50 0.24 -10.00 -11.56
C ILE A 50 0.59 -8.73 -12.33
N GLU A 51 1.88 -8.41 -12.39
CA GLU A 51 2.42 -7.26 -13.10
C GLU A 51 3.40 -7.69 -14.19
N SER A 52 3.35 -6.99 -15.34
CA SER A 52 4.37 -7.01 -16.40
C SER A 52 5.04 -5.64 -16.44
N ILE A 53 6.35 -5.58 -16.33
CA ILE A 53 7.10 -4.35 -16.15
C ILE A 53 8.17 -4.22 -17.23
N THR A 54 8.25 -3.02 -17.81
CA THR A 54 9.35 -2.60 -18.67
C THR A 54 10.01 -1.37 -18.04
N ARG A 55 11.33 -1.43 -17.84
CA ARG A 55 12.12 -0.32 -17.35
C ARG A 55 13.19 0.08 -18.36
N GLN A 56 13.25 1.37 -18.69
CA GLN A 56 14.23 1.94 -19.61
C GLN A 56 14.70 3.31 -19.10
N GLY A 57 15.91 3.37 -18.60
CA GLY A 57 16.42 4.57 -17.94
C GLY A 57 15.55 5.01 -16.78
N ASN A 58 15.07 6.25 -16.81
CA ASN A 58 14.19 6.84 -15.79
C ASN A 58 12.70 6.65 -16.08
N THR A 59 12.33 5.76 -17.03
CA THR A 59 10.93 5.44 -17.33
C THR A 59 10.62 4.01 -16.91
N LEU A 60 9.53 3.85 -16.17
CA LEU A 60 8.91 2.56 -15.83
C LEU A 60 7.53 2.51 -16.48
N THR A 61 7.26 1.43 -17.20
CA THR A 61 5.92 1.09 -17.68
C THR A 61 5.49 -0.21 -17.01
N SER A 62 4.31 -0.22 -16.42
CA SER A 62 3.72 -1.42 -15.79
C SER A 62 2.32 -1.64 -16.34
N GLU A 63 2.05 -2.88 -16.68
CA GLU A 63 0.70 -3.40 -16.86
C GLU A 63 0.40 -4.34 -15.71
N GLU A 64 -0.77 -4.23 -15.11
CA GLU A 64 -1.17 -5.03 -13.97
C GLU A 64 -2.58 -5.54 -14.14
N VAL A 65 -2.82 -6.76 -13.68
CA VAL A 65 -4.16 -7.34 -13.48
C VAL A 65 -4.28 -7.78 -12.02
N ASP A 66 -5.21 -7.20 -11.29
CA ASP A 66 -5.56 -7.63 -9.93
C ASP A 66 -7.02 -8.12 -9.87
N ARG A 67 -7.33 -8.90 -8.84
CA ARG A 67 -8.69 -9.40 -8.56
C ARG A 67 -9.13 -9.19 -7.11
N PHE A 68 -8.60 -8.19 -6.45
CA PHE A 68 -8.94 -7.97 -5.04
C PHE A 68 -9.45 -6.54 -4.78
N PRO A 69 -10.75 -6.33 -4.48
CA PRO A 69 -11.83 -7.35 -4.36
C PRO A 69 -12.35 -7.89 -5.70
N GLY A 70 -12.33 -7.12 -6.76
CA GLY A 70 -12.76 -7.48 -8.11
C GLY A 70 -11.64 -7.28 -9.13
N VAL A 71 -11.88 -7.71 -10.36
CA VAL A 71 -10.90 -7.60 -11.45
C VAL A 71 -10.70 -6.14 -11.84
N ARG A 72 -9.43 -5.72 -11.88
CA ARG A 72 -8.99 -4.42 -12.39
C ARG A 72 -7.75 -4.62 -13.26
N ILE A 73 -7.68 -3.83 -14.31
CA ILE A 73 -6.55 -3.79 -15.23
C ILE A 73 -5.99 -2.38 -15.18
N ARG A 74 -4.68 -2.23 -14.95
CA ARG A 74 -4.01 -0.94 -14.90
C ARG A 74 -2.86 -0.91 -15.91
N TYR A 75 -2.78 0.19 -16.63
CA TYR A 75 -1.64 0.53 -17.46
C TYR A 75 -1.02 1.81 -16.89
N THR A 76 0.23 1.74 -16.49
CA THR A 76 0.92 2.82 -15.77
C THR A 76 2.23 3.17 -16.45
N VAL A 77 2.47 4.46 -16.63
CA VAL A 77 3.77 5.01 -17.06
C VAL A 77 4.25 5.96 -15.96
N VAL A 78 5.47 5.75 -15.49
CA VAL A 78 6.11 6.60 -14.49
C VAL A 78 7.42 7.12 -15.03
N ASN A 79 7.60 8.44 -15.02
CA ASN A 79 8.86 9.10 -15.30
C ASN A 79 9.48 9.57 -13.98
N LEU A 80 10.74 9.23 -13.77
CA LEU A 80 11.49 9.50 -12.55
C LEU A 80 12.48 10.66 -12.74
N ASN A 81 12.80 11.31 -11.65
CA ASN A 81 14.00 12.13 -11.51
C ASN A 81 15.23 11.26 -11.29
N ASP A 82 16.42 11.82 -11.37
CA ASP A 82 17.67 11.08 -11.17
C ASP A 82 17.83 10.53 -9.75
N ASP A 83 17.21 11.17 -8.77
CA ASP A 83 17.16 10.70 -7.38
C ASP A 83 16.16 9.55 -7.16
N GLY A 84 15.41 9.15 -8.20
CA GLY A 84 14.41 8.08 -8.16
C GLY A 84 13.02 8.53 -7.70
N SER A 85 12.83 9.81 -7.36
CA SER A 85 11.50 10.34 -7.06
C SER A 85 10.63 10.44 -8.32
N ILE A 86 9.32 10.35 -8.15
CA ILE A 86 8.37 10.50 -9.27
C ILE A 86 8.37 11.94 -9.74
N ARG A 87 8.54 12.16 -11.05
CA ARG A 87 8.33 13.42 -11.73
C ARG A 87 6.95 13.51 -12.36
N HIS A 88 6.56 12.44 -13.05
CA HIS A 88 5.28 12.35 -13.75
C HIS A 88 4.76 10.92 -13.72
N LEU A 89 3.46 10.75 -13.51
CA LEU A 89 2.77 9.46 -13.55
C LEU A 89 1.47 9.59 -14.34
N VAL A 90 1.24 8.64 -15.24
CA VAL A 90 -0.07 8.43 -15.87
C VAL A 90 -0.50 7.01 -15.59
N MET A 91 -1.73 6.83 -15.11
CA MET A 91 -2.33 5.51 -14.89
C MET A 91 -3.72 5.47 -15.51
N ASN A 92 -3.96 4.52 -16.39
CA ASN A 92 -5.29 4.18 -16.89
C ASN A 92 -5.77 2.92 -16.14
N ILE A 93 -7.00 2.96 -15.66
CA ILE A 93 -7.61 1.90 -14.85
C ILE A 93 -8.90 1.47 -15.52
N HIS A 94 -9.02 0.18 -15.80
CA HIS A 94 -10.23 -0.46 -16.31
C HIS A 94 -10.74 -1.47 -15.29
N THR A 95 -12.02 -1.36 -14.89
CA THR A 95 -12.66 -2.27 -13.93
C THR A 95 -13.92 -2.85 -14.59
N PRO A 96 -13.85 -4.06 -15.19
CA PRO A 96 -14.92 -4.61 -16.01
C PRO A 96 -16.29 -4.71 -15.32
N SER A 97 -16.32 -5.07 -14.04
CA SER A 97 -17.54 -5.25 -13.24
C SER A 97 -18.19 -3.96 -12.77
N GLU A 98 -17.51 -2.81 -12.87
CA GLU A 98 -18.04 -1.52 -12.43
C GLU A 98 -19.04 -0.93 -13.43
N PRO A 99 -20.01 -0.11 -12.97
CA PRO A 99 -20.89 0.64 -13.85
C PRO A 99 -20.10 1.48 -14.85
N SER A 100 -20.65 1.70 -16.06
CA SER A 100 -19.94 2.39 -17.16
C SER A 100 -19.28 3.70 -16.76
N ARG A 101 -19.91 4.45 -15.85
CA ARG A 101 -19.36 5.73 -15.34
C ARG A 101 -18.11 5.61 -14.47
N GLN A 102 -17.84 4.43 -13.90
CA GLN A 102 -16.68 4.18 -13.02
C GLN A 102 -15.72 3.13 -13.60
N ARG A 103 -16.09 2.54 -14.73
CA ARG A 103 -15.34 1.46 -15.36
C ARG A 103 -13.97 1.90 -15.81
N ASP A 104 -13.91 3.05 -16.47
CA ASP A 104 -12.67 3.60 -17.01
C ASP A 104 -12.29 4.88 -16.26
N ARG A 105 -11.11 4.88 -15.67
CA ARG A 105 -10.58 6.01 -14.92
C ARG A 105 -9.15 6.29 -15.36
N LYS A 106 -8.77 7.57 -15.33
CA LYS A 106 -7.41 8.01 -15.57
C LYS A 106 -6.91 8.84 -14.41
N VAL A 107 -5.69 8.58 -13.98
CA VAL A 107 -4.99 9.38 -12.98
C VAL A 107 -3.72 9.93 -13.60
N VAL A 108 -3.49 11.23 -13.43
CA VAL A 108 -2.24 11.90 -13.80
C VAL A 108 -1.71 12.58 -12.56
N ALA A 109 -0.41 12.43 -12.29
CA ALA A 109 0.24 13.13 -11.20
C ALA A 109 1.54 13.77 -11.68
N ASP A 110 1.73 15.04 -11.38
CA ASP A 110 2.91 15.84 -11.66
C ASP A 110 3.54 16.31 -10.35
N VAL A 111 4.83 16.06 -10.16
CA VAL A 111 5.56 16.43 -8.96
C VAL A 111 6.60 17.49 -9.34
N ALA A 112 6.36 18.73 -8.93
CA ALA A 112 7.25 19.86 -9.14
C ALA A 112 7.04 20.91 -8.04
N ASP A 113 7.99 21.81 -7.84
CA ASP A 113 7.88 23.01 -7.00
C ASP A 113 7.36 22.73 -5.57
N ASN A 114 7.87 21.65 -4.95
CA ASN A 114 7.41 21.20 -3.62
C ASN A 114 5.91 20.87 -3.54
N LYS A 115 5.31 20.49 -4.66
CA LYS A 115 3.90 20.17 -4.79
C LYS A 115 3.71 18.92 -5.63
N VAL A 116 2.69 18.13 -5.34
CA VAL A 116 2.12 17.17 -6.28
C VAL A 116 0.76 17.68 -6.74
N HIS A 117 0.61 17.81 -8.04
CA HIS A 117 -0.67 18.06 -8.71
C HIS A 117 -1.24 16.72 -9.17
N ILE A 118 -2.49 16.40 -8.78
CA ILE A 118 -3.12 15.14 -9.14
C ILE A 118 -4.46 15.42 -9.82
N SER A 119 -4.65 14.86 -11.01
CA SER A 119 -5.91 14.84 -11.76
C SER A 119 -6.49 13.44 -11.78
N LYS A 120 -7.75 13.28 -11.39
CA LYS A 120 -8.50 12.02 -11.52
C LYS A 120 -9.69 12.27 -12.44
N THR A 121 -9.76 11.51 -13.52
CA THR A 121 -10.79 11.63 -14.57
C THR A 121 -11.56 10.32 -14.67
N ASP A 122 -12.87 10.42 -14.70
CA ASP A 122 -13.80 9.35 -15.09
C ASP A 122 -14.83 9.91 -16.08
N SER A 123 -15.90 9.15 -16.38
CA SER A 123 -16.95 9.61 -17.30
C SER A 123 -17.79 10.78 -16.75
N THR A 124 -17.68 11.12 -15.48
CA THR A 124 -18.41 12.23 -14.86
C THR A 124 -17.62 13.55 -14.89
N GLY A 125 -16.32 13.47 -15.16
CA GLY A 125 -15.44 14.63 -15.26
C GLY A 125 -14.07 14.44 -14.65
N THR A 126 -13.38 15.55 -14.40
CA THR A 126 -12.04 15.58 -13.82
C THR A 126 -12.06 16.32 -12.49
N VAL A 127 -11.46 15.71 -11.48
CA VAL A 127 -11.20 16.33 -10.18
C VAL A 127 -9.69 16.53 -10.01
N ASN A 128 -9.30 17.76 -9.68
CA ASN A 128 -7.90 18.14 -9.50
C ASN A 128 -7.64 18.51 -8.04
N ARG A 129 -6.45 18.19 -7.54
CA ARG A 129 -5.96 18.60 -6.21
C ARG A 129 -4.46 18.83 -6.24
N ASP A 130 -4.05 19.82 -5.46
CA ASP A 130 -2.66 20.13 -5.17
C ASP A 130 -2.36 19.79 -3.72
N PHE A 131 -1.23 19.12 -3.48
CA PHE A 131 -0.77 18.83 -2.13
C PHE A 131 0.68 19.27 -1.95
N PRO A 132 1.01 20.01 -0.88
CA PRO A 132 2.40 20.37 -0.58
C PRO A 132 3.19 19.14 -0.16
N THR A 133 4.40 18.97 -0.70
CA THR A 133 5.28 17.83 -0.40
C THR A 133 6.22 18.11 0.77
N GLY A 134 6.45 19.39 1.08
CA GLY A 134 7.41 19.81 2.11
C GLY A 134 8.86 19.40 1.80
N GLY A 135 9.23 19.30 0.51
CA GLY A 135 10.57 18.87 0.09
C GLY A 135 10.83 17.36 0.26
N SER A 136 9.81 16.59 0.59
CA SER A 136 9.91 15.12 0.73
C SER A 136 9.91 14.43 -0.63
N ILE A 137 10.55 13.27 -0.71
CA ILE A 137 10.36 12.33 -1.83
C ILE A 137 8.87 11.96 -1.90
N VAL A 138 8.30 12.04 -3.09
CA VAL A 138 6.90 11.69 -3.33
C VAL A 138 6.82 10.41 -4.14
N VAL A 139 5.95 9.51 -3.72
CA VAL A 139 5.73 8.21 -4.33
C VAL A 139 4.23 7.94 -4.49
N ALA A 140 3.85 7.10 -5.45
CA ALA A 140 2.47 6.72 -5.67
C ALA A 140 2.14 5.42 -4.92
N HIS A 141 0.97 5.35 -4.30
CA HIS A 141 0.53 4.16 -3.59
C HIS A 141 -0.68 3.50 -4.26
N VAL A 142 -0.49 2.26 -4.64
CA VAL A 142 -1.54 1.28 -4.97
C VAL A 142 -1.19 -0.02 -4.26
N GLN A 143 -2.12 -0.55 -3.49
CA GLN A 143 -1.84 -1.64 -2.53
C GLN A 143 -1.32 -2.92 -3.19
N GLN A 144 -1.72 -3.21 -4.43
CA GLN A 144 -1.35 -4.44 -5.16
C GLN A 144 -0.23 -4.25 -6.19
N MET A 145 0.23 -3.01 -6.44
CA MET A 145 1.25 -2.72 -7.45
C MET A 145 2.65 -2.66 -6.84
N TYR A 146 3.37 -3.74 -6.95
CA TYR A 146 4.73 -3.85 -6.38
C TYR A 146 5.81 -3.24 -7.27
N SER A 147 5.52 -2.94 -8.53
CA SER A 147 6.34 -2.03 -9.35
C SER A 147 6.45 -0.63 -8.72
N LEU A 148 5.37 -0.11 -8.12
CA LEU A 148 5.43 1.16 -7.39
C LEU A 148 6.20 1.02 -6.07
N TYR A 149 6.04 -0.08 -5.33
CA TYR A 149 6.84 -0.35 -4.13
C TYR A 149 8.34 -0.45 -4.43
N GLU A 150 8.72 -1.05 -5.56
CA GLU A 150 10.11 -1.05 -6.01
C GLU A 150 10.67 0.38 -6.15
N LEU A 151 9.85 1.34 -6.63
CA LEU A 151 10.24 2.74 -6.70
C LEU A 151 10.46 3.37 -5.31
N TYR A 152 9.64 3.02 -4.30
CA TYR A 152 9.89 3.45 -2.91
C TYR A 152 11.29 3.04 -2.46
N PHE A 153 11.60 1.76 -2.66
CA PHE A 153 12.86 1.17 -2.21
C PHE A 153 14.05 1.74 -2.96
N ALA A 154 13.96 1.86 -4.28
CA ALA A 154 15.02 2.43 -5.10
C ALA A 154 15.30 3.90 -4.75
N ALA A 155 14.26 4.71 -4.55
CA ALA A 155 14.42 6.11 -4.13
C ALA A 155 15.01 6.23 -2.72
N ALA A 156 14.61 5.34 -1.79
CA ALA A 156 15.17 5.31 -0.44
C ALA A 156 16.66 4.94 -0.45
N LEU A 157 17.05 3.94 -1.22
CA LEU A 157 18.45 3.53 -1.36
C LEU A 157 19.31 4.66 -1.91
N LYS A 158 18.85 5.34 -2.98
CA LYS A 158 19.54 6.50 -3.55
C LYS A 158 19.68 7.64 -2.53
N ARG A 159 18.64 7.96 -1.80
CA ARG A 159 18.64 9.00 -0.77
C ARG A 159 19.57 8.64 0.38
N ALA A 160 19.51 7.40 0.87
CA ALA A 160 20.38 6.93 1.95
C ALA A 160 21.87 7.01 1.55
N ALA A 161 22.21 6.58 0.32
CA ALA A 161 23.56 6.68 -0.22
C ALA A 161 24.03 8.14 -0.36
N ALA A 162 23.20 9.02 -0.96
CA ALA A 162 23.52 10.44 -1.14
C ALA A 162 23.72 11.18 0.19
N SER A 163 22.92 10.83 1.21
CA SER A 163 22.99 11.44 2.56
C SER A 163 23.93 10.70 3.51
N LYS A 164 24.59 9.63 3.06
CA LYS A 164 25.47 8.77 3.88
C LYS A 164 24.81 8.30 5.18
N LEU A 165 23.53 7.91 5.08
CA LEU A 165 22.79 7.41 6.24
C LEU A 165 23.34 6.04 6.68
N ALA A 166 23.37 5.80 7.99
CA ALA A 166 23.71 4.48 8.52
C ALA A 166 22.60 3.46 8.16
N ALA A 167 22.98 2.19 8.02
CA ALA A 167 22.00 1.10 7.89
C ALA A 167 21.01 1.16 9.07
N GLY A 168 19.74 0.94 8.79
CA GLY A 168 18.69 1.07 9.79
C GLY A 168 18.15 2.49 9.99
N SER A 169 18.66 3.50 9.26
CA SER A 169 18.14 4.87 9.32
C SER A 169 16.97 5.03 8.33
N PRO A 170 15.75 5.35 8.81
CA PRO A 170 14.59 5.42 7.92
C PRO A 170 14.60 6.65 7.03
N VAL A 171 14.33 6.46 5.74
CA VAL A 171 14.06 7.53 4.77
C VAL A 171 12.58 7.84 4.78
N GLN A 172 12.22 9.06 5.19
CA GLN A 172 10.83 9.52 5.22
C GLN A 172 10.36 9.95 3.83
N MET A 173 9.14 9.55 3.47
CA MET A 173 8.52 9.82 2.18
C MET A 173 7.08 10.30 2.35
N ARG A 174 6.57 10.98 1.33
CA ARG A 174 5.14 11.28 1.19
C ARG A 174 4.55 10.38 0.11
N GLN A 175 3.35 9.86 0.33
CA GLN A 175 2.66 9.01 -0.63
C GLN A 175 1.31 9.59 -1.00
N PHE A 176 0.95 9.56 -2.28
CA PHE A 176 -0.40 9.88 -2.74
C PHE A 176 -1.14 8.60 -3.15
N TYR A 177 -2.44 8.61 -2.90
CA TYR A 177 -3.28 7.44 -3.10
C TYR A 177 -4.02 7.51 -4.43
N ILE A 178 -3.78 6.54 -5.30
CA ILE A 178 -4.40 6.46 -6.63
C ILE A 178 -5.90 6.16 -6.50
N ASP A 179 -6.26 5.14 -5.73
CA ASP A 179 -7.62 4.58 -5.65
C ASP A 179 -8.48 5.21 -4.53
N ARG A 180 -8.14 6.40 -4.01
CA ARG A 180 -8.82 7.02 -2.88
C ARG A 180 -9.29 8.43 -3.18
N GLU A 181 -10.33 8.86 -2.47
CA GLU A 181 -10.85 10.22 -2.52
C GLU A 181 -9.84 11.22 -1.93
N PHE A 182 -9.68 12.37 -2.58
CA PHE A 182 -8.68 13.37 -2.17
C PHE A 182 -8.92 13.97 -0.79
N ASP A 183 -10.17 14.34 -0.52
CA ASP A 183 -10.51 15.07 0.71
C ASP A 183 -10.39 14.15 1.94
N ARG A 184 -10.62 12.87 1.74
CA ARG A 184 -10.52 11.85 2.77
C ARG A 184 -9.10 11.31 2.93
N PHE A 185 -8.34 11.27 1.85
CA PHE A 185 -6.99 10.72 1.80
C PHE A 185 -6.01 11.73 1.19
N PRO A 186 -5.59 12.74 1.98
CA PRO A 186 -4.49 13.61 1.58
C PRO A 186 -3.18 12.81 1.49
N LEU A 187 -2.05 13.49 1.25
CA LEU A 187 -0.75 12.80 1.24
C LEU A 187 -0.50 12.05 2.56
N GLY A 188 -0.32 10.74 2.43
CA GLY A 188 0.12 9.89 3.53
C GLY A 188 1.63 9.95 3.75
N ARG A 189 2.12 9.15 4.68
CA ARG A 189 3.54 8.99 5.03
C ARG A 189 3.96 7.55 4.83
N ALA A 190 5.18 7.37 4.36
CA ALA A 190 5.88 6.10 4.38
C ALA A 190 7.29 6.31 4.94
N ALA A 191 7.82 5.32 5.64
CA ALA A 191 9.20 5.28 6.07
C ALA A 191 9.83 4.00 5.54
N VAL A 192 10.87 4.13 4.76
CA VAL A 192 11.64 3.02 4.19
C VAL A 192 12.97 2.95 4.90
N ASN A 193 13.28 1.80 5.44
CA ASN A 193 14.45 1.55 6.27
C ASN A 193 15.40 0.56 5.57
N PRO A 194 16.44 1.05 4.84
CA PRO A 194 17.45 0.18 4.27
C PRO A 194 18.28 -0.50 5.37
N LEU A 195 18.36 -1.82 5.29
CA LEU A 195 19.17 -2.66 6.16
C LEU A 195 20.36 -3.23 5.38
N ASP A 196 21.16 -4.06 6.06
CA ASP A 196 22.29 -4.73 5.42
C ASP A 196 21.83 -5.83 4.43
N SER A 197 22.72 -6.20 3.53
CA SER A 197 22.53 -7.33 2.59
C SER A 197 21.31 -7.22 1.66
N GLY A 198 20.91 -5.99 1.28
CA GLY A 198 19.78 -5.75 0.38
C GLY A 198 18.40 -5.91 1.02
N LYS A 199 18.33 -6.16 2.31
CA LYS A 199 17.06 -6.18 3.06
C LYS A 199 16.55 -4.76 3.27
N ILE A 200 15.24 -4.55 3.09
CA ILE A 200 14.56 -3.28 3.32
C ILE A 200 13.30 -3.52 4.12
N GLU A 201 13.02 -2.66 5.07
CA GLU A 201 11.74 -2.60 5.76
C GLU A 201 10.95 -1.36 5.32
N ILE A 202 9.62 -1.48 5.32
CA ILE A 202 8.71 -0.37 5.06
C ILE A 202 7.58 -0.33 6.07
N THR A 203 7.30 0.86 6.58
CA THR A 203 6.07 1.18 7.31
C THR A 203 5.36 2.33 6.63
N HIS A 204 4.04 2.34 6.64
CA HIS A 204 3.27 3.44 6.07
C HIS A 204 1.89 3.57 6.73
N ASP A 205 1.26 4.74 6.56
CA ASP A 205 0.00 5.08 7.23
C ASP A 205 -1.18 4.18 6.80
N TRP A 206 -1.05 3.50 5.65
CA TRP A 206 -2.12 2.67 5.09
C TRP A 206 -2.24 1.29 5.73
N LEU A 207 -1.11 0.68 6.11
CA LEU A 207 -1.05 -0.64 6.73
C LEU A 207 -0.41 -0.57 8.10
N SER A 208 -0.94 -1.32 9.06
CA SER A 208 -0.23 -1.57 10.31
C SER A 208 0.80 -2.66 10.11
N GLY A 209 1.91 -2.55 10.83
CA GLY A 209 3.03 -3.49 10.77
C GLY A 209 4.12 -3.05 9.81
N THR A 210 5.09 -3.92 9.62
CA THR A 210 6.29 -3.68 8.83
C THR A 210 6.38 -4.67 7.68
N GLY A 211 6.36 -4.17 6.43
CA GLY A 211 6.63 -4.96 5.25
C GLY A 211 8.14 -5.14 5.05
N GLU A 212 8.55 -6.26 4.49
CA GLU A 212 9.95 -6.59 4.22
C GLU A 212 10.18 -6.85 2.74
N ALA A 213 11.22 -6.29 2.17
CA ALA A 213 11.64 -6.54 0.78
C ALA A 213 13.09 -6.98 0.71
N MET A 214 13.41 -7.72 -0.35
CA MET A 214 14.79 -8.01 -0.75
C MET A 214 15.06 -7.32 -2.08
N MET A 215 16.16 -6.57 -2.13
CA MET A 215 16.65 -5.90 -3.33
C MET A 215 17.92 -6.56 -3.82
N ASP A 216 18.14 -6.56 -5.13
CA ASP A 216 19.43 -6.91 -5.69
C ASP A 216 20.42 -5.72 -5.68
N SER A 217 21.67 -5.98 -6.04
CA SER A 217 22.72 -4.95 -6.10
C SER A 217 22.49 -3.87 -7.15
N ALA A 218 21.60 -4.11 -8.13
CA ALA A 218 21.23 -3.15 -9.16
C ALA A 218 20.01 -2.28 -8.74
N GLY A 219 19.43 -2.53 -7.55
CA GLY A 219 18.31 -1.77 -7.02
C GLY A 219 16.95 -2.23 -7.51
N TYR A 220 16.82 -3.49 -7.92
CA TYR A 220 15.55 -4.12 -8.29
C TYR A 220 15.04 -4.99 -7.13
N MET A 221 13.74 -4.98 -6.93
CA MET A 221 13.10 -5.83 -5.92
C MET A 221 13.04 -7.28 -6.39
N LEU A 222 13.53 -8.19 -5.56
CA LEU A 222 13.48 -9.64 -5.76
C LEU A 222 12.21 -10.26 -5.15
N SER A 223 11.83 -9.77 -3.98
CA SER A 223 10.65 -10.26 -3.26
C SER A 223 10.16 -9.22 -2.26
N TYR A 224 8.90 -9.39 -1.83
CA TYR A 224 8.32 -8.65 -0.72
C TYR A 224 7.47 -9.61 0.12
N SER A 225 7.50 -9.41 1.44
CA SER A 225 6.67 -10.13 2.41
C SER A 225 5.89 -9.15 3.27
N GLY A 226 4.58 -9.31 3.28
CA GLY A 226 3.67 -8.61 4.19
C GLY A 226 3.36 -9.39 5.47
N ALA A 227 4.06 -10.49 5.77
CA ALA A 227 3.76 -11.38 6.89
C ALA A 227 3.70 -10.68 8.25
N ARG A 228 4.49 -9.60 8.44
CA ARG A 228 4.47 -8.77 9.64
C ARG A 228 3.57 -7.53 9.49
N THR A 229 2.59 -7.59 8.60
CA THR A 229 1.59 -6.52 8.39
C THR A 229 0.17 -7.05 8.52
N THR A 230 -0.79 -6.14 8.52
CA THR A 230 -2.21 -6.50 8.44
C THR A 230 -2.62 -7.01 7.05
N TYR A 231 -1.72 -6.97 6.06
CA TYR A 231 -1.94 -7.47 4.69
C TYR A 231 -0.84 -8.47 4.33
N ASP A 232 -1.07 -9.74 4.72
CA ASP A 232 -0.10 -10.83 4.60
C ASP A 232 0.00 -11.34 3.16
N VAL A 233 0.67 -10.60 2.32
CA VAL A 233 0.97 -10.98 0.94
C VAL A 233 2.42 -11.43 0.78
N GLN A 234 2.63 -12.31 -0.20
CA GLN A 234 3.96 -12.71 -0.66
C GLN A 234 4.13 -12.32 -2.12
N VAL A 235 5.18 -11.58 -2.42
CA VAL A 235 5.48 -11.11 -3.78
C VAL A 235 6.78 -11.72 -4.27
N LYS A 236 6.74 -12.22 -5.50
CA LYS A 236 7.90 -12.81 -6.16
C LYS A 236 8.15 -12.13 -7.49
N ARG A 237 9.41 -11.83 -7.77
CA ARG A 237 9.83 -11.39 -9.10
C ARG A 237 9.75 -12.54 -10.08
N LEU A 238 9.24 -12.24 -11.27
CA LEU A 238 9.22 -13.12 -12.44
C LEU A 238 10.30 -12.64 -13.42
N SER A 239 11.17 -13.53 -13.84
CA SER A 239 12.24 -13.20 -14.81
C SER A 239 11.71 -12.94 -16.22
N THR A 240 10.51 -13.44 -16.52
CA THR A 240 9.84 -13.27 -17.82
C THR A 240 8.50 -12.58 -17.57
N PRO A 241 8.15 -11.54 -18.36
CA PRO A 241 6.84 -10.91 -18.27
C PRO A 241 5.72 -11.93 -18.49
N PRO A 242 4.65 -11.92 -17.67
CA PRO A 242 3.52 -12.82 -17.80
C PRO A 242 2.60 -12.42 -18.97
N ASP A 243 1.82 -13.37 -19.50
CA ASP A 243 0.70 -13.10 -20.40
C ASP A 243 -0.50 -12.56 -19.60
N LEU A 244 -0.59 -11.24 -19.51
CA LEU A 244 -1.62 -10.57 -18.71
C LEU A 244 -3.02 -10.73 -19.29
N LYS A 245 -3.16 -10.84 -20.62
CA LYS A 245 -4.47 -11.02 -21.23
C LYS A 245 -5.09 -12.36 -20.81
N ALA A 246 -4.34 -13.45 -20.93
CA ALA A 246 -4.80 -14.77 -20.52
C ALA A 246 -5.11 -14.83 -19.01
N ILE A 247 -4.43 -14.01 -18.19
CA ILE A 247 -4.69 -13.92 -16.76
C ILE A 247 -5.95 -13.12 -16.47
N ALA A 248 -6.15 -11.98 -17.14
CA ALA A 248 -7.36 -11.17 -17.03
C ALA A 248 -8.60 -12.02 -17.39
N ASP A 249 -8.56 -12.68 -18.55
CA ASP A 249 -9.65 -13.56 -19.00
C ASP A 249 -10.00 -14.64 -17.95
N ARG A 250 -8.99 -15.24 -17.31
CA ARG A 250 -9.20 -16.23 -16.22
C ARG A 250 -9.76 -15.61 -14.94
N PHE A 251 -9.30 -14.42 -14.57
CA PHE A 251 -9.81 -13.72 -13.39
C PHE A 251 -11.26 -13.29 -13.59
N GLU A 252 -11.63 -12.77 -14.76
CA GLU A 252 -13.00 -12.39 -15.11
C GLU A 252 -13.92 -13.61 -15.14
N ALA A 253 -13.48 -14.72 -15.73
CA ALA A 253 -14.25 -15.96 -15.72
C ALA A 253 -14.50 -16.47 -14.29
N ARG A 254 -13.46 -16.40 -13.43
CA ARG A 254 -13.58 -16.80 -12.04
C ARG A 254 -14.47 -15.84 -11.24
N GLU A 255 -14.37 -14.53 -11.46
CA GLU A 255 -15.24 -13.53 -10.83
C GLU A 255 -16.71 -13.75 -11.22
N THR A 256 -16.99 -14.10 -12.47
CA THR A 256 -18.33 -14.41 -12.95
C THR A 256 -18.91 -15.66 -12.27
N GLN A 257 -18.07 -16.67 -11.99
CA GLN A 257 -18.52 -17.93 -11.37
C GLN A 257 -18.61 -17.86 -9.83
N GLU A 258 -17.65 -17.22 -9.18
CA GLU A 258 -17.45 -17.24 -7.72
C GLU A 258 -17.84 -15.91 -7.05
N GLY A 259 -18.07 -14.85 -7.85
CA GLY A 259 -18.18 -13.46 -7.40
C GLY A 259 -16.82 -12.86 -7.04
N ASN A 260 -16.84 -11.65 -6.53
CA ASN A 260 -15.63 -10.94 -6.07
C ASN A 260 -14.89 -11.75 -5.00
N VAL A 261 -13.58 -11.58 -4.92
CA VAL A 261 -12.80 -12.19 -3.84
C VAL A 261 -13.35 -11.71 -2.51
N LYS A 262 -13.86 -12.64 -1.72
CA LYS A 262 -14.42 -12.33 -0.40
C LYS A 262 -13.34 -11.72 0.47
N SER A 263 -13.72 -10.75 1.28
CA SER A 263 -12.84 -10.22 2.32
C SER A 263 -12.29 -11.35 3.17
N LEU A 264 -10.97 -11.36 3.37
CA LEU A 264 -10.31 -12.33 4.25
C LEU A 264 -10.68 -12.14 5.74
N SER A 265 -11.32 -11.03 6.06
CA SER A 265 -11.82 -10.69 7.38
C SER A 265 -13.30 -10.41 7.24
N ILE A 266 -14.11 -11.35 7.67
CA ILE A 266 -15.57 -11.24 7.66
C ILE A 266 -15.96 -10.11 8.61
N ARG A 267 -16.95 -9.29 8.25
CA ARG A 267 -17.57 -8.34 9.16
C ARG A 267 -18.69 -9.04 9.91
N ASP A 268 -18.76 -8.83 11.21
CA ASP A 268 -19.70 -9.47 12.11
C ASP A 268 -20.25 -8.45 13.11
N SER A 269 -21.38 -8.74 13.72
CA SER A 269 -21.94 -7.90 14.76
C SER A 269 -22.43 -8.73 15.94
N ALA A 270 -22.06 -8.29 17.15
CA ALA A 270 -22.58 -8.81 18.39
C ALA A 270 -23.61 -7.82 18.96
N ARG A 271 -24.78 -8.31 19.38
CA ARG A 271 -25.80 -7.50 20.03
C ARG A 271 -26.29 -8.19 21.30
N ILE A 272 -26.37 -7.42 22.39
CA ILE A 272 -26.85 -7.91 23.69
C ILE A 272 -27.66 -6.82 24.38
N GLN A 273 -28.59 -7.25 25.21
CA GLN A 273 -29.34 -6.37 26.13
C GLN A 273 -28.95 -6.69 27.57
N ILE A 274 -28.58 -5.67 28.33
CA ILE A 274 -28.24 -5.73 29.75
C ILE A 274 -29.15 -4.73 30.49
N GLY A 275 -30.07 -5.22 31.28
CA GLY A 275 -31.13 -4.37 31.87
C GLY A 275 -31.88 -3.63 30.75
N ASN A 276 -31.91 -2.30 30.84
CA ASN A 276 -32.54 -1.44 29.83
C ASN A 276 -31.61 -0.98 28.72
N SER A 277 -30.34 -1.40 28.74
CA SER A 277 -29.33 -0.99 27.79
C SER A 277 -29.16 -2.01 26.68
N ILE A 278 -29.09 -1.54 25.44
CA ILE A 278 -28.77 -2.36 24.27
C ILE A 278 -27.37 -1.96 23.81
N PHE A 279 -26.53 -2.97 23.67
CA PHE A 279 -25.19 -2.83 23.12
C PHE A 279 -25.10 -3.51 21.74
N THR A 280 -24.40 -2.88 20.82
CA THR A 280 -24.06 -3.48 19.55
C THR A 280 -22.59 -3.21 19.24
N VAL A 281 -21.87 -4.22 18.83
CA VAL A 281 -20.50 -4.08 18.30
C VAL A 281 -20.50 -4.62 16.88
N ASP A 282 -20.07 -3.79 15.92
CA ASP A 282 -19.95 -4.16 14.52
C ASP A 282 -18.47 -4.01 14.13
N TYR A 283 -17.82 -5.11 13.73
CA TYR A 283 -16.36 -5.18 13.59
C TYR A 283 -15.91 -6.19 12.53
N GLY A 284 -14.72 -5.97 11.98
CA GLY A 284 -14.06 -6.93 11.10
C GLY A 284 -13.29 -7.96 11.89
N ARG A 285 -13.37 -9.24 11.52
CA ARG A 285 -12.77 -10.39 12.20
C ARG A 285 -11.56 -10.93 11.40
N PRO A 286 -10.33 -10.42 11.65
CA PRO A 286 -9.14 -10.97 11.02
C PRO A 286 -8.77 -12.33 11.62
N LEU A 287 -8.20 -13.20 10.78
CA LEU A 287 -7.63 -14.50 11.18
C LEU A 287 -6.16 -14.35 11.57
N LEU A 288 -5.72 -15.13 12.54
CA LEU A 288 -4.32 -15.17 13.03
C LEU A 288 -3.35 -15.67 11.97
N ARG A 289 -3.67 -16.78 11.36
CA ARG A 289 -2.86 -17.43 10.30
C ARG A 289 -1.41 -17.63 10.68
N GLY A 290 -1.15 -18.03 11.92
CA GLY A 290 0.20 -18.28 12.44
C GLY A 290 1.09 -17.06 12.62
N ARG A 291 0.55 -15.82 12.52
CA ARG A 291 1.32 -14.57 12.65
C ARG A 291 1.57 -14.22 14.12
N THR A 292 2.67 -13.52 14.36
CA THR A 292 2.91 -12.83 15.64
C THR A 292 2.12 -11.52 15.64
N LEU A 293 1.20 -11.35 16.58
CA LEU A 293 0.31 -10.18 16.60
C LEU A 293 0.97 -8.96 17.23
N LEU A 294 1.26 -9.04 18.54
CA LEU A 294 1.78 -7.89 19.29
C LEU A 294 3.26 -7.68 18.99
N GLY A 295 3.61 -6.45 18.65
CA GLY A 295 4.95 -6.07 18.22
C GLY A 295 5.18 -6.17 16.71
N ASP A 296 4.48 -7.08 16.02
CA ASP A 296 4.57 -7.26 14.57
C ASP A 296 3.34 -6.68 13.85
N VAL A 297 2.27 -7.47 13.72
CA VAL A 297 1.02 -7.06 13.00
C VAL A 297 0.33 -5.88 13.70
N ILE A 298 0.39 -5.86 15.01
CA ILE A 298 -0.10 -4.76 15.87
C ILE A 298 1.10 -4.20 16.63
N PRO A 299 1.80 -3.20 16.08
CA PRO A 299 2.97 -2.62 16.72
C PRO A 299 2.63 -2.00 18.09
N TYR A 300 3.53 -2.13 19.06
CA TYR A 300 3.40 -1.44 20.33
C TYR A 300 3.42 0.09 20.15
N ASP A 301 2.75 0.79 21.05
CA ASP A 301 2.68 2.26 21.11
C ASP A 301 2.03 2.90 19.86
N ARG A 302 1.26 2.10 19.10
CA ARG A 302 0.50 2.57 17.93
C ARG A 302 -0.99 2.24 18.06
N VAL A 303 -1.80 3.16 17.56
CA VAL A 303 -3.25 2.95 17.50
C VAL A 303 -3.57 1.89 16.44
N TRP A 304 -4.30 0.88 16.89
CA TRP A 304 -4.85 -0.18 16.04
C TRP A 304 -6.38 -0.05 15.96
N ARG A 305 -6.94 -0.31 14.79
CA ARG A 305 -8.38 -0.22 14.48
C ARG A 305 -9.27 -1.22 15.20
N THR A 306 -8.73 -2.04 16.09
CA THR A 306 -9.46 -3.03 16.89
C THR A 306 -10.31 -3.96 16.04
N GLY A 307 -9.69 -4.50 14.96
CA GLY A 307 -10.37 -5.35 13.98
C GLY A 307 -9.72 -5.25 12.59
N ALA A 308 -10.52 -5.40 11.54
CA ALA A 308 -10.09 -5.34 10.16
C ALA A 308 -11.00 -4.47 9.30
N ASN A 309 -10.44 -3.93 8.20
CA ASN A 309 -11.14 -3.12 7.19
C ASN A 309 -11.72 -1.83 7.78
N ALA A 310 -13.05 -1.65 7.73
CA ALA A 310 -13.72 -0.52 8.38
C ALA A 310 -13.54 -0.58 9.91
N ALA A 311 -13.47 0.58 10.53
CA ALA A 311 -13.29 0.72 11.97
C ALA A 311 -14.40 0.01 12.77
N THR A 312 -14.04 -0.52 13.94
CA THR A 312 -14.99 -1.19 14.85
C THR A 312 -15.95 -0.18 15.45
N GLN A 313 -17.25 -0.39 15.25
CA GLN A 313 -18.28 0.47 15.78
C GLN A 313 -18.89 -0.14 17.05
N PHE A 314 -19.01 0.67 18.09
CA PHE A 314 -19.65 0.32 19.34
C PHE A 314 -20.83 1.24 19.59
N THR A 315 -22.01 0.69 19.82
CA THR A 315 -23.22 1.46 20.09
C THR A 315 -23.77 1.11 21.47
N THR A 316 -24.15 2.11 22.23
CA THR A 316 -24.89 1.96 23.47
C THR A 316 -26.19 2.79 23.44
N SER A 317 -27.32 2.21 23.88
CA SER A 317 -28.61 2.91 23.92
C SER A 317 -28.77 3.80 25.16
N THR A 318 -27.94 3.63 26.17
CA THR A 318 -28.00 4.39 27.44
C THR A 318 -26.62 4.92 27.79
N GLN A 319 -26.58 5.81 28.78
CA GLN A 319 -25.31 6.23 29.38
C GLN A 319 -24.67 5.09 30.16
N ILE A 320 -23.38 4.94 30.00
CA ILE A 320 -22.56 3.88 30.61
C ILE A 320 -21.23 4.43 31.13
N LYS A 321 -20.59 3.66 32.01
CA LYS A 321 -19.15 3.75 32.25
C LYS A 321 -18.46 2.58 31.53
N LEU A 322 -17.59 2.88 30.57
CA LEU A 322 -16.77 1.88 29.91
C LEU A 322 -15.31 2.05 30.38
N ALA A 323 -14.78 1.08 31.08
CA ALA A 323 -13.45 1.15 31.72
C ALA A 323 -13.27 2.47 32.53
N GLY A 324 -14.29 2.91 33.25
CA GLY A 324 -14.31 4.16 34.02
C GLY A 324 -14.64 5.42 33.23
N MET A 325 -14.61 5.41 31.91
CA MET A 325 -14.99 6.54 31.04
C MET A 325 -16.51 6.69 30.98
N GLN A 326 -17.00 7.92 31.13
CA GLN A 326 -18.41 8.24 30.87
C GLN A 326 -18.67 8.25 29.37
N VAL A 327 -19.57 7.37 28.90
CA VAL A 327 -19.93 7.23 27.48
C VAL A 327 -21.44 7.47 27.33
N PRO A 328 -21.85 8.60 26.76
CA PRO A 328 -23.26 8.90 26.48
C PRO A 328 -23.90 7.90 25.52
N PRO A 329 -25.23 7.83 25.42
CA PRO A 329 -25.90 7.07 24.37
C PRO A 329 -25.41 7.51 22.99
N GLY A 330 -25.14 6.55 22.09
CA GLY A 330 -24.65 6.84 20.74
C GLY A 330 -23.80 5.74 20.17
N THR A 331 -23.30 6.01 18.96
CA THR A 331 -22.35 5.15 18.25
C THR A 331 -20.96 5.78 18.27
N TYR A 332 -19.95 4.97 18.50
CA TYR A 332 -18.56 5.35 18.64
C TYR A 332 -17.68 4.36 17.89
N THR A 333 -16.47 4.76 17.53
CA THR A 333 -15.44 3.84 17.09
C THR A 333 -14.55 3.44 18.27
N LEU A 334 -14.26 2.15 18.37
CA LEU A 334 -13.26 1.63 19.29
C LEU A 334 -11.92 1.48 18.56
N PHE A 335 -10.88 2.09 19.13
CA PHE A 335 -9.49 1.82 18.80
C PHE A 335 -8.78 1.28 20.05
N THR A 336 -7.68 0.56 19.85
CA THR A 336 -6.79 0.14 20.94
C THR A 336 -5.35 0.52 20.63
N ALA A 337 -4.55 0.74 21.65
CA ALA A 337 -3.12 0.94 21.53
C ALA A 337 -2.41 0.03 22.54
N PRO A 338 -1.84 -1.10 22.11
CA PRO A 338 -1.09 -1.97 23.00
C PRO A 338 0.26 -1.34 23.35
N HIS A 339 0.66 -1.55 24.60
CA HIS A 339 1.97 -1.19 25.14
C HIS A 339 2.61 -2.44 25.74
N THR A 340 3.88 -2.39 26.07
CA THR A 340 4.57 -3.52 26.73
C THR A 340 3.99 -3.85 28.13
N ASN A 341 3.29 -2.90 28.76
CA ASN A 341 2.75 -3.00 30.12
C ASN A 341 1.22 -2.85 30.18
N GLY A 342 0.50 -3.10 29.09
CA GLY A 342 -0.97 -3.02 29.04
C GLY A 342 -1.50 -2.51 27.73
N VAL A 343 -2.78 -2.17 27.67
CA VAL A 343 -3.45 -1.69 26.46
C VAL A 343 -4.38 -0.53 26.77
N ASP A 344 -4.35 0.50 25.95
CA ASP A 344 -5.29 1.61 26.00
C ASP A 344 -6.49 1.32 25.12
N LEU A 345 -7.70 1.42 25.66
CA LEU A 345 -8.95 1.46 24.93
C LEU A 345 -9.31 2.93 24.64
N ILE A 346 -9.53 3.25 23.38
CA ILE A 346 -9.85 4.58 22.90
C ILE A 346 -11.28 4.58 22.38
N VAL A 347 -12.15 5.40 22.97
CA VAL A 347 -13.50 5.66 22.45
C VAL A 347 -13.46 6.93 21.63
N ASN A 348 -13.80 6.85 20.34
CA ASN A 348 -13.70 7.96 19.40
C ASN A 348 -15.07 8.27 18.77
N LYS A 349 -15.39 9.57 18.61
CA LYS A 349 -16.67 10.06 18.09
C LYS A 349 -16.80 9.96 16.57
N GLN A 350 -15.70 9.71 15.83
CA GLN A 350 -15.75 9.47 14.41
C GLN A 350 -16.42 8.12 14.14
N ILE A 351 -17.30 8.05 13.15
CA ILE A 351 -18.02 6.82 12.78
C ILE A 351 -17.99 6.58 11.28
N GLY A 352 -18.12 5.31 10.88
CA GLY A 352 -18.25 4.92 9.47
C GLY A 352 -16.97 5.02 8.62
N GLN A 353 -15.83 5.36 9.23
CA GLN A 353 -14.56 5.52 8.54
C GLN A 353 -13.84 4.18 8.31
N TRP A 354 -12.85 4.20 7.45
CA TRP A 354 -11.91 3.10 7.34
C TRP A 354 -11.04 2.98 8.60
N GLY A 355 -10.64 1.78 8.97
CA GLY A 355 -10.00 1.54 10.27
C GLY A 355 -8.67 2.26 10.48
N THR A 356 -7.96 2.65 9.42
CA THR A 356 -6.71 3.44 9.54
C THR A 356 -6.94 4.95 9.58
N GLU A 357 -8.18 5.40 9.44
CA GLU A 357 -8.55 6.82 9.52
C GLU A 357 -8.84 7.19 10.97
N TYR A 358 -7.80 7.41 11.75
CA TYR A 358 -7.94 7.80 13.15
C TYR A 358 -7.71 9.30 13.33
N ASN A 359 -8.73 9.99 13.84
CA ASN A 359 -8.65 11.40 14.22
C ASN A 359 -8.62 11.53 15.75
N ARG A 360 -7.44 11.78 16.30
CA ARG A 360 -7.23 11.94 17.74
C ARG A 360 -8.08 13.07 18.37
N SER A 361 -8.38 14.13 17.62
CA SER A 361 -9.18 15.26 18.13
C SER A 361 -10.62 14.89 18.44
N LEU A 362 -11.10 13.76 17.91
CA LEU A 362 -12.45 13.23 18.13
C LEU A 362 -12.50 12.17 19.24
N ASN A 363 -11.43 11.96 20.01
CA ASN A 363 -11.47 11.06 21.15
C ASN A 363 -12.48 11.58 22.19
N LEU A 364 -13.41 10.71 22.60
CA LEU A 364 -14.24 10.92 23.77
C LEU A 364 -13.42 10.69 25.04
N GLY A 365 -12.60 9.63 25.05
CA GLY A 365 -11.72 9.30 26.15
C GLY A 365 -10.79 8.15 25.82
N ILE A 366 -9.80 7.95 26.68
CA ILE A 366 -8.84 6.87 26.66
C ILE A 366 -8.77 6.27 28.05
N ALA A 367 -8.84 4.96 28.18
CA ALA A 367 -8.68 4.26 29.44
C ALA A 367 -7.74 3.08 29.32
N ARG A 368 -6.91 2.87 30.31
CA ARG A 368 -6.13 1.65 30.46
C ARG A 368 -7.07 0.49 30.82
N ILE A 369 -6.97 -0.62 30.07
CA ILE A 369 -7.75 -1.82 30.32
C ILE A 369 -6.86 -3.01 30.65
N ASN A 370 -7.45 -4.05 31.23
CA ASN A 370 -6.71 -5.25 31.61
C ASN A 370 -6.31 -6.04 30.38
N SER A 371 -5.10 -6.60 30.42
CA SER A 371 -4.57 -7.51 29.42
C SER A 371 -4.21 -8.82 30.09
N GLU A 372 -4.77 -9.90 29.60
CA GLU A 372 -4.50 -11.26 30.02
C GLU A 372 -3.98 -12.08 28.86
N VAL A 373 -3.32 -13.19 29.16
CA VAL A 373 -2.97 -14.19 28.16
C VAL A 373 -4.13 -15.16 28.04
N ALA A 374 -4.63 -15.37 26.82
CA ALA A 374 -5.69 -16.34 26.55
C ALA A 374 -5.18 -17.77 26.87
N THR A 375 -5.99 -18.56 27.54
CA THR A 375 -5.65 -19.95 27.89
C THR A 375 -5.48 -20.84 26.66
N THR A 376 -6.21 -20.51 25.60
CA THR A 376 -6.11 -21.16 24.29
C THR A 376 -6.03 -20.05 23.22
N PRO A 377 -5.09 -20.10 22.28
CA PRO A 377 -5.02 -19.10 21.21
C PRO A 377 -6.31 -19.05 20.38
N VAL A 378 -6.81 -17.83 20.14
CA VAL A 378 -8.02 -17.57 19.35
C VAL A 378 -7.61 -17.26 17.92
N GLU A 379 -8.02 -18.10 16.96
CA GLU A 379 -7.65 -17.94 15.54
C GLU A 379 -8.31 -16.69 14.91
N GLU A 380 -9.56 -16.43 15.22
CA GLU A 380 -10.34 -15.34 14.65
C GLU A 380 -10.61 -14.26 15.67
N PHE A 381 -10.22 -13.01 15.39
CA PHE A 381 -10.48 -11.89 16.30
C PHE A 381 -11.95 -11.83 16.68
N THR A 382 -12.22 -11.87 17.97
CA THR A 382 -13.55 -11.93 18.52
C THR A 382 -13.77 -10.84 19.55
N ILE A 383 -14.89 -10.12 19.44
CA ILE A 383 -15.38 -9.18 20.45
C ILE A 383 -16.65 -9.75 21.05
N SER A 384 -16.68 -9.85 22.36
CA SER A 384 -17.81 -10.35 23.12
C SER A 384 -18.21 -9.36 24.21
N ILE A 385 -19.50 -9.31 24.55
CA ILE A 385 -19.99 -8.60 25.73
C ILE A 385 -20.57 -9.65 26.65
N ILE A 386 -19.94 -9.86 27.80
CA ILE A 386 -20.29 -10.90 28.76
C ILE A 386 -21.03 -10.29 29.91
N PRO A 387 -22.33 -10.62 30.16
CA PRO A 387 -23.10 -10.09 31.26
C PRO A 387 -22.60 -10.66 32.59
N SER A 388 -22.56 -9.83 33.63
CA SER A 388 -22.35 -10.24 35.01
C SER A 388 -23.65 -10.15 35.81
N ASP A 389 -24.41 -9.09 35.60
CA ASP A 389 -25.74 -8.86 36.18
C ASP A 389 -26.55 -7.85 35.32
N ASN A 390 -27.65 -7.30 35.83
CA ASN A 390 -28.51 -6.37 35.09
C ASN A 390 -27.91 -4.96 34.87
N ARG A 391 -26.75 -4.68 35.47
CA ARG A 391 -26.06 -3.38 35.35
C ARG A 391 -24.61 -3.49 34.94
N HIS A 392 -24.03 -4.67 35.04
CA HIS A 392 -22.63 -4.88 34.79
C HIS A 392 -22.41 -5.92 33.69
N CYS A 393 -21.51 -5.61 32.79
CA CYS A 393 -21.00 -6.54 31.78
C CYS A 393 -19.55 -6.21 31.46
N THR A 394 -18.94 -7.05 30.67
CA THR A 394 -17.54 -6.91 30.31
C THR A 394 -17.40 -6.99 28.80
N LEU A 395 -16.79 -5.98 28.20
CA LEU A 395 -16.32 -6.04 26.81
C LEU A 395 -15.00 -6.80 26.78
N VAL A 396 -14.97 -7.90 26.04
CA VAL A 396 -13.81 -8.78 25.90
C VAL A 396 -13.37 -8.81 24.45
N LEU A 397 -12.08 -8.59 24.20
CA LEU A 397 -11.45 -8.63 22.90
C LEU A 397 -10.39 -9.72 22.92
N GLU A 398 -10.49 -10.70 22.01
CA GLU A 398 -9.61 -11.87 21.99
C GLU A 398 -9.06 -12.11 20.56
N TRP A 399 -7.76 -12.31 20.47
CA TRP A 399 -7.11 -12.73 19.23
C TRP A 399 -5.72 -13.29 19.52
N GLY A 400 -5.37 -14.41 18.89
CA GLY A 400 -4.13 -15.10 19.22
C GLY A 400 -4.04 -15.41 20.71
N SER A 401 -2.99 -14.93 21.33
CA SER A 401 -2.73 -15.14 22.77
C SER A 401 -3.20 -14.02 23.67
N PHE A 402 -3.75 -12.91 23.14
CA PHE A 402 -4.20 -11.84 24.01
C PHE A 402 -5.70 -11.92 24.30
N ARG A 403 -6.05 -11.48 25.50
CA ARG A 403 -7.40 -11.26 25.97
C ARG A 403 -7.45 -9.92 26.70
N TRP A 404 -8.13 -8.93 26.11
CA TRP A 404 -8.28 -7.59 26.67
C TRP A 404 -9.67 -7.41 27.22
N ILE A 405 -9.76 -6.81 28.41
CA ILE A 405 -10.96 -6.81 29.23
C ILE A 405 -11.27 -5.40 29.66
N ALA A 406 -12.45 -4.89 29.29
CA ALA A 406 -12.95 -3.59 29.65
C ALA A 406 -14.30 -3.71 30.39
N PRO A 407 -14.41 -3.37 31.67
CA PRO A 407 -15.65 -3.41 32.39
C PRO A 407 -16.64 -2.33 31.89
N ILE A 408 -17.93 -2.67 31.87
CA ILE A 408 -19.05 -1.77 31.55
C ILE A 408 -20.01 -1.75 32.70
N GLU A 409 -20.40 -0.55 33.16
CA GLU A 409 -21.44 -0.30 34.12
C GLU A 409 -22.55 0.53 33.47
N VAL A 410 -23.78 0.02 33.46
CA VAL A 410 -25.00 0.74 33.03
C VAL A 410 -25.41 1.73 34.10
N GLN A 411 -25.67 2.98 33.72
CA GLN A 411 -26.03 4.07 34.64
C GLN A 411 -27.53 4.38 34.64
#